data_e56667d4f75ba2a24956b73ca873e00e
#
_entry.id   e56667d4f75ba2a24956b73ca873e00e
#
_cell.length_a   1.000
_cell.length_b   1.000
_cell.length_c   1.000
_cell.angle_alpha   90.00
_cell.angle_beta   90.00
_cell.angle_gamma   90.00
#
_symmetry.space_group_name_H-M   'P 1'
#
loop_
_entity.id
_entity.type
_entity.pdbx_description
1 polymer ?
#
loop_
_entity_poly.entity_id
_entity_poly.type
_entity_poly.pdbx_seq_one_letter_code
_entity_poly.pdbx_strand_id
1 'polypeptide(L)'
;MKAKAAVFMGAHKDFEVREFDVTECPAGYGQMELIASGICGTDIHFHNGTLVVGAPTVIGHEFVGRIIGLDEKEAEKYGLKKGDNVIADIAVPCGECILCKNGDDANCVNMQVTNGGSIDVAPYLYGGYAQVNYTPLSNLIKIPEDIDPVVAATFACPGPTTIHACSLAEKAGVNLSEINVAVVQGLGPVGTFAVMYLKRMGVKKVYAVTAGDNAKREELAVTLGADKVFNLTREGKDNITRALQAENGGLGVDLCFEASGAPQAVVQGMDILRNRGVYLIPGQYSASGGIEIQPQMITFKALHIIGSSQYSMKDVEAYLDFLGKNPELSPVIEKLGSKYKVEQINEAVADAKSGNNIKTLLVR
;
A
#
# COMPACT_ATOMS: atom_id res chain seq x y z
N MET A 1 -27.22 -8.06 16.56
CA MET A 1 -25.82 -8.51 16.72
C MET A 1 -24.98 -7.28 17.03
N LYS A 2 -23.95 -7.40 17.88
CA LYS A 2 -23.00 -6.31 18.14
C LYS A 2 -21.64 -6.60 17.53
N ALA A 3 -20.93 -5.55 17.14
CA ALA A 3 -19.57 -5.63 16.63
C ALA A 3 -18.68 -4.60 17.34
N LYS A 4 -17.43 -4.98 17.62
CA LYS A 4 -16.43 -4.07 18.17
C LYS A 4 -15.69 -3.36 17.06
N ALA A 5 -15.35 -2.11 17.30
CA ALA A 5 -14.50 -1.31 16.44
C ALA A 5 -13.51 -0.48 17.27
N ALA A 6 -12.36 -0.26 16.70
CA ALA A 6 -11.35 0.65 17.24
C ALA A 6 -11.58 2.06 16.70
N VAL A 7 -12.03 2.94 17.56
CA VAL A 7 -12.35 4.34 17.24
C VAL A 7 -11.10 5.18 17.39
N PHE A 8 -10.69 5.84 16.32
CA PHE A 8 -9.63 6.84 16.32
C PHE A 8 -10.11 8.12 17.00
N MET A 9 -9.48 8.50 18.10
CA MET A 9 -9.87 9.61 18.97
C MET A 9 -9.12 10.92 18.64
N GLY A 10 -8.31 10.92 17.61
CA GLY A 10 -7.47 12.03 17.20
C GLY A 10 -5.98 11.76 17.34
N ALA A 11 -5.16 12.63 16.77
CA ALA A 11 -3.71 12.49 16.80
C ALA A 11 -3.16 12.42 18.23
N HIS A 12 -2.15 11.59 18.42
CA HIS A 12 -1.46 11.34 19.69
C HIS A 12 -2.33 10.77 20.82
N LYS A 13 -3.52 10.24 20.51
CA LYS A 13 -4.41 9.60 21.47
C LYS A 13 -4.52 8.11 21.18
N ASP A 14 -4.70 7.33 22.23
CA ASP A 14 -5.03 5.92 22.09
C ASP A 14 -6.39 5.75 21.40
N PHE A 15 -6.52 4.66 20.64
CA PHE A 15 -7.81 4.24 20.12
C PHE A 15 -8.70 3.75 21.26
N GLU A 16 -10.00 4.03 21.17
CA GLU A 16 -11.01 3.47 22.06
C GLU A 16 -11.74 2.31 21.37
N VAL A 17 -11.78 1.16 22.03
CA VAL A 17 -12.60 0.03 21.55
C VAL A 17 -14.03 0.23 22.01
N ARG A 18 -14.96 0.32 21.05
CA ARG A 18 -16.38 0.51 21.32
C ARG A 18 -17.21 -0.59 20.66
N GLU A 19 -18.37 -0.87 21.23
CA GLU A 19 -19.38 -1.77 20.65
C GLU A 19 -20.44 -0.95 19.90
N PHE A 20 -20.80 -1.44 18.72
CA PHE A 20 -21.84 -0.87 17.87
C PHE A 20 -22.90 -1.91 17.54
N ASP A 21 -24.15 -1.48 17.40
CA ASP A 21 -25.19 -2.34 16.88
C ASP A 21 -24.98 -2.53 15.38
N VAL A 22 -24.95 -3.80 14.96
CA VAL A 22 -24.88 -4.16 13.55
C VAL A 22 -26.28 -4.01 12.97
N THR A 23 -26.44 -3.02 12.09
CA THR A 23 -27.71 -2.69 11.43
C THR A 23 -27.95 -3.59 10.21
N GLU A 24 -29.14 -3.50 9.63
CA GLU A 24 -29.39 -4.05 8.29
C GLU A 24 -28.45 -3.41 7.27
N CYS A 25 -28.08 -4.18 6.23
CA CYS A 25 -27.21 -3.68 5.17
C CYS A 25 -27.97 -2.59 4.38
N PRO A 26 -27.42 -1.38 4.26
CA PRO A 26 -28.03 -0.34 3.43
C PRO A 26 -28.08 -0.75 1.96
N ALA A 27 -29.06 -0.23 1.22
CA ALA A 27 -29.15 -0.44 -0.23
C ALA A 27 -27.87 0.05 -0.92
N GLY A 28 -27.36 -0.72 -1.88
CA GLY A 28 -26.13 -0.42 -2.60
C GLY A 28 -24.83 -0.73 -1.85
N TYR A 29 -24.92 -1.28 -0.62
CA TYR A 29 -23.76 -1.65 0.20
C TYR A 29 -23.61 -3.16 0.33
N GLY A 30 -22.37 -3.57 0.58
CA GLY A 30 -22.04 -4.88 1.15
C GLY A 30 -21.74 -4.74 2.63
N GLN A 31 -22.28 -5.64 3.43
CA GLN A 31 -21.96 -5.82 4.84
C GLN A 31 -21.00 -7.00 4.95
N MET A 32 -19.84 -6.78 5.55
CA MET A 32 -18.80 -7.79 5.63
C MET A 32 -18.35 -8.04 7.05
N GLU A 33 -18.09 -9.30 7.38
CA GLU A 33 -17.34 -9.64 8.59
C GLU A 33 -15.84 -9.62 8.32
N LEU A 34 -15.06 -9.16 9.29
CA LEU A 34 -13.60 -9.07 9.20
C LEU A 34 -12.97 -10.45 9.01
N ILE A 35 -12.10 -10.57 8.03
CA ILE A 35 -11.10 -11.64 7.92
C ILE A 35 -9.75 -11.08 8.38
N ALA A 36 -9.29 -10.02 7.72
CA ALA A 36 -8.07 -9.31 8.11
C ALA A 36 -8.14 -7.84 7.64
N SER A 37 -7.55 -6.93 8.41
CA SER A 37 -7.38 -5.53 8.03
C SER A 37 -5.97 -5.07 8.36
N GLY A 38 -5.25 -4.57 7.37
CA GLY A 38 -3.87 -4.09 7.54
C GLY A 38 -3.79 -2.74 8.22
N ILE A 39 -2.73 -2.55 9.01
CA ILE A 39 -2.32 -1.22 9.50
C ILE A 39 -1.32 -0.65 8.51
N CYS A 40 -1.67 0.48 7.90
CA CYS A 40 -0.85 1.18 6.91
C CYS A 40 0.02 2.29 7.54
N GLY A 41 1.06 2.69 6.83
CA GLY A 41 1.84 3.89 7.16
C GLY A 41 0.96 5.14 7.25
N THR A 42 -0.07 5.24 6.41
CA THR A 42 -1.05 6.34 6.44
C THR A 42 -1.77 6.43 7.79
N ASP A 43 -2.15 5.31 8.39
CA ASP A 43 -2.80 5.28 9.70
C ASP A 43 -1.85 5.74 10.81
N ILE A 44 -0.57 5.39 10.68
CA ILE A 44 0.48 5.89 11.57
C ILE A 44 0.67 7.41 11.41
N HIS A 45 0.58 7.92 10.18
CA HIS A 45 0.63 9.37 9.92
C HIS A 45 -0.56 10.11 10.52
N PHE A 46 -1.78 9.56 10.47
CA PHE A 46 -2.95 10.09 11.19
C PHE A 46 -2.69 10.10 12.69
N HIS A 47 -2.19 8.99 13.24
CA HIS A 47 -1.92 8.88 14.66
C HIS A 47 -0.83 9.86 15.13
N ASN A 48 0.18 10.12 14.29
CA ASN A 48 1.27 11.07 14.59
C ASN A 48 0.93 12.52 14.23
N GLY A 49 -0.25 12.79 13.67
CA GLY A 49 -0.69 14.14 13.30
C GLY A 49 0.01 14.74 12.07
N THR A 50 0.75 13.93 11.29
CA THR A 50 1.38 14.38 10.03
C THR A 50 0.44 14.34 8.84
N LEU A 51 -0.67 13.62 8.97
CA LEU A 51 -1.86 13.70 8.12
C LEU A 51 -3.09 13.96 9.00
N VAL A 52 -4.12 14.58 8.43
CA VAL A 52 -5.34 14.93 9.15
C VAL A 52 -6.52 14.10 8.66
N VAL A 53 -7.25 13.53 9.61
CA VAL A 53 -8.56 12.88 9.39
C VAL A 53 -9.52 13.35 10.49
N GLY A 54 -10.81 13.40 10.18
CA GLY A 54 -11.83 13.71 11.19
C GLY A 54 -11.82 12.71 12.34
N ALA A 55 -12.07 13.19 13.55
CA ALA A 55 -12.18 12.35 14.75
C ALA A 55 -13.35 12.86 15.63
N PRO A 56 -14.09 11.95 16.34
CA PRO A 56 -13.87 10.49 16.37
C PRO A 56 -14.38 9.79 15.11
N THR A 57 -13.67 8.76 14.66
CA THR A 57 -14.06 7.93 13.49
C THR A 57 -13.42 6.55 13.55
N VAL A 58 -13.94 5.59 12.80
CA VAL A 58 -13.27 4.29 12.56
C VAL A 58 -12.43 4.43 11.30
N ILE A 59 -11.12 4.35 11.43
CA ILE A 59 -10.18 4.38 10.29
C ILE A 59 -9.83 2.96 9.83
N GLY A 60 -8.84 2.84 8.94
CA GLY A 60 -8.40 1.60 8.31
C GLY A 60 -8.95 1.50 6.88
N HIS A 61 -8.08 1.16 5.94
CA HIS A 61 -8.37 1.17 4.50
C HIS A 61 -7.84 -0.07 3.78
N GLU A 62 -7.44 -1.08 4.50
CA GLU A 62 -6.93 -2.35 3.95
C GLU A 62 -7.82 -3.51 4.42
N PHE A 63 -9.14 -3.35 4.28
CA PHE A 63 -10.10 -4.32 4.82
C PHE A 63 -10.34 -5.47 3.84
N VAL A 64 -10.14 -6.68 4.32
CA VAL A 64 -10.54 -7.92 3.68
C VAL A 64 -11.58 -8.60 4.55
N GLY A 65 -12.72 -8.91 3.95
CA GLY A 65 -13.84 -9.50 4.68
C GLY A 65 -14.63 -10.50 3.87
N ARG A 66 -15.54 -11.19 4.57
CA ARG A 66 -16.53 -12.07 3.96
C ARG A 66 -17.87 -11.37 3.94
N ILE A 67 -18.54 -11.34 2.81
CA ILE A 67 -19.88 -10.76 2.67
C ILE A 67 -20.89 -11.57 3.49
N ILE A 68 -21.56 -10.91 4.45
CA ILE A 68 -22.59 -11.49 5.31
C ILE A 68 -23.99 -10.91 5.01
N GLY A 69 -24.07 -9.74 4.36
CA GLY A 69 -25.29 -9.07 3.95
C GLY A 69 -25.08 -8.21 2.72
N LEU A 70 -26.07 -8.17 1.83
CA LEU A 70 -26.12 -7.32 0.63
C LEU A 70 -27.53 -7.36 0.02
N ASP A 71 -27.83 -6.43 -0.89
CA ASP A 71 -28.95 -6.55 -1.80
C ASP A 71 -28.54 -7.43 -3.01
N GLU A 72 -29.13 -8.62 -3.10
CA GLU A 72 -28.74 -9.63 -4.10
C GLU A 72 -28.89 -9.12 -5.54
N LYS A 73 -29.98 -8.38 -5.85
CA LYS A 73 -30.23 -7.87 -7.21
C LYS A 73 -29.24 -6.81 -7.61
N GLU A 74 -28.80 -5.97 -6.68
CA GLU A 74 -27.82 -4.95 -6.93
C GLU A 74 -26.42 -5.54 -7.02
N ALA A 75 -26.11 -6.53 -6.20
CA ALA A 75 -24.82 -7.23 -6.17
C ALA A 75 -24.53 -8.03 -7.45
N GLU A 76 -25.56 -8.53 -8.16
CA GLU A 76 -25.40 -9.21 -9.46
C GLU A 76 -24.64 -8.37 -10.48
N LYS A 77 -24.81 -7.04 -10.44
CA LYS A 77 -24.09 -6.10 -11.35
C LYS A 77 -22.57 -6.13 -11.15
N TYR A 78 -22.14 -6.52 -9.96
CA TYR A 78 -20.73 -6.58 -9.55
C TYR A 78 -20.22 -8.03 -9.44
N GLY A 79 -21.05 -9.02 -9.80
CA GLY A 79 -20.70 -10.44 -9.67
C GLY A 79 -20.47 -10.91 -8.23
N LEU A 80 -21.10 -10.23 -7.26
CA LEU A 80 -20.94 -10.47 -5.83
C LEU A 80 -22.14 -11.26 -5.26
N LYS A 81 -21.85 -12.11 -4.28
CA LYS A 81 -22.87 -12.86 -3.51
C LYS A 81 -22.47 -13.01 -2.06
N LYS A 82 -23.43 -13.30 -1.22
CA LYS A 82 -23.19 -13.66 0.18
C LYS A 82 -22.24 -14.85 0.30
N GLY A 83 -21.24 -14.73 1.16
CA GLY A 83 -20.18 -15.71 1.38
C GLY A 83 -18.90 -15.45 0.58
N ASP A 84 -18.92 -14.56 -0.42
CA ASP A 84 -17.70 -14.18 -1.14
C ASP A 84 -16.71 -13.48 -0.20
N ASN A 85 -15.44 -13.77 -0.35
CA ASN A 85 -14.35 -13.00 0.25
C ASN A 85 -14.01 -11.83 -0.68
N VAL A 86 -13.84 -10.64 -0.11
CA VAL A 86 -13.64 -9.41 -0.88
C VAL A 86 -12.57 -8.52 -0.24
N ILE A 87 -11.90 -7.73 -1.07
CA ILE A 87 -11.13 -6.54 -0.66
C ILE A 87 -12.05 -5.33 -0.80
N ALA A 88 -12.08 -4.48 0.22
CA ALA A 88 -12.77 -3.20 0.18
C ALA A 88 -11.78 -2.10 -0.24
N ASP A 89 -11.95 -1.55 -1.44
CA ASP A 89 -11.24 -0.34 -1.87
C ASP A 89 -11.95 0.90 -1.29
N ILE A 90 -11.18 1.80 -0.70
CA ILE A 90 -11.76 3.01 -0.11
C ILE A 90 -11.93 4.16 -1.10
N ALA A 91 -11.25 4.15 -2.24
CA ALA A 91 -11.25 5.24 -3.19
C ALA A 91 -12.55 5.27 -4.02
N VAL A 92 -13.25 6.41 -4.00
CA VAL A 92 -14.47 6.63 -4.79
C VAL A 92 -14.22 7.80 -5.75
N PRO A 93 -13.71 7.53 -6.95
CA PRO A 93 -13.50 8.56 -7.95
C PRO A 93 -14.84 9.10 -8.48
N CYS A 94 -14.90 10.39 -8.85
CA CYS A 94 -16.15 11.02 -9.28
C CYS A 94 -16.65 10.56 -10.66
N GLY A 95 -15.81 9.91 -11.47
CA GLY A 95 -16.15 9.48 -12.84
C GLY A 95 -16.28 10.60 -13.89
N GLU A 96 -16.31 11.87 -13.49
CA GLU A 96 -16.68 13.01 -14.36
C GLU A 96 -15.52 13.96 -14.66
N CYS A 97 -14.51 14.05 -13.80
CA CYS A 97 -13.38 14.96 -14.03
C CYS A 97 -12.51 14.48 -15.20
N ILE A 98 -11.66 15.37 -15.68
CA ILE A 98 -10.80 15.08 -16.85
C ILE A 98 -9.88 13.86 -16.60
N LEU A 99 -9.41 13.67 -15.36
CA LEU A 99 -8.55 12.54 -15.02
C LEU A 99 -9.33 11.22 -15.07
N CYS A 100 -10.51 11.16 -14.45
CA CYS A 100 -11.38 9.98 -14.53
C CYS A 100 -11.74 9.62 -15.99
N LYS A 101 -12.12 10.62 -16.82
CA LYS A 101 -12.45 10.40 -18.23
C LYS A 101 -11.26 9.90 -19.06
N ASN A 102 -10.04 10.22 -18.65
CA ASN A 102 -8.82 9.74 -19.29
C ASN A 102 -8.30 8.42 -18.71
N GLY A 103 -9.06 7.78 -17.80
CA GLY A 103 -8.68 6.51 -17.19
C GLY A 103 -7.62 6.60 -16.09
N ASP A 104 -7.45 7.80 -15.53
CA ASP A 104 -6.58 8.09 -14.38
C ASP A 104 -7.44 8.48 -13.17
N ASP A 105 -8.31 7.57 -12.78
CA ASP A 105 -9.27 7.74 -11.68
C ASP A 105 -8.60 7.74 -10.31
N ALA A 106 -7.44 7.13 -10.16
CA ALA A 106 -6.62 7.19 -8.95
C ALA A 106 -6.22 8.63 -8.56
N ASN A 107 -6.11 9.52 -9.54
CA ASN A 107 -5.79 10.95 -9.34
C ASN A 107 -7.03 11.85 -9.44
N CYS A 108 -8.22 11.33 -9.18
CA CYS A 108 -9.46 12.09 -9.23
C CYS A 108 -9.41 13.34 -8.34
N VAL A 109 -9.71 14.52 -8.92
CA VAL A 109 -9.68 15.79 -8.19
C VAL A 109 -10.83 15.96 -7.19
N ASN A 110 -11.88 15.14 -7.33
CA ASN A 110 -13.05 15.10 -6.44
C ASN A 110 -13.15 13.75 -5.72
N MET A 111 -12.01 13.15 -5.39
CA MET A 111 -11.94 11.85 -4.72
C MET A 111 -12.75 11.87 -3.43
N GLN A 112 -13.66 10.91 -3.28
CA GLN A 112 -14.34 10.58 -2.04
C GLN A 112 -13.76 9.29 -1.45
N VAL A 113 -14.05 9.02 -0.19
CA VAL A 113 -13.60 7.80 0.49
C VAL A 113 -14.77 7.09 1.18
N THR A 114 -14.71 5.77 1.25
CA THR A 114 -15.76 4.95 1.87
C THR A 114 -15.64 4.87 3.39
N ASN A 115 -14.45 5.11 3.96
CA ASN A 115 -14.14 4.89 5.36
C ASN A 115 -14.23 6.14 6.27
N GLY A 116 -14.84 7.23 5.78
CA GLY A 116 -14.91 8.52 6.50
C GLY A 116 -16.24 8.77 7.22
N GLY A 117 -17.04 7.74 7.51
CA GLY A 117 -18.36 7.88 8.10
C GLY A 117 -18.37 8.25 9.59
N SER A 118 -19.48 8.86 10.05
CA SER A 118 -19.70 9.20 11.46
C SER A 118 -19.95 7.95 12.29
N ILE A 119 -19.38 7.92 13.49
CA ILE A 119 -19.67 6.86 14.49
C ILE A 119 -21.00 7.07 15.24
N ASP A 120 -21.67 8.19 15.02
CA ASP A 120 -22.93 8.54 15.68
C ASP A 120 -24.16 8.29 14.77
N VAL A 121 -23.92 7.96 13.50
CA VAL A 121 -24.96 7.74 12.48
C VAL A 121 -24.81 6.33 11.89
N ALA A 122 -25.90 5.54 11.95
CA ALA A 122 -25.92 4.20 11.37
C ALA A 122 -25.55 4.23 9.87
N PRO A 123 -24.83 3.23 9.40
CA PRO A 123 -24.42 1.97 10.03
C PRO A 123 -23.10 2.03 10.83
N TYR A 124 -22.53 3.19 11.12
CA TYR A 124 -21.39 3.48 12.01
C TYR A 124 -20.02 2.95 11.56
N LEU A 125 -19.98 1.74 10.97
CA LEU A 125 -18.80 0.90 10.80
C LEU A 125 -18.29 0.96 9.35
N TYR A 126 -17.75 2.12 8.94
CA TYR A 126 -17.25 2.34 7.59
C TYR A 126 -15.74 2.05 7.44
N GLY A 127 -14.97 2.09 8.51
CA GLY A 127 -13.53 1.84 8.50
C GLY A 127 -13.14 0.38 8.73
N GLY A 128 -11.92 0.03 8.34
CA GLY A 128 -11.42 -1.34 8.40
C GLY A 128 -11.03 -1.83 9.79
N TYR A 129 -10.97 -0.95 10.80
CA TYR A 129 -10.63 -1.34 12.16
C TYR A 129 -11.86 -1.76 12.96
N ALA A 130 -12.69 -2.59 12.36
CA ALA A 130 -13.93 -3.09 12.92
C ALA A 130 -14.16 -4.56 12.60
N GLN A 131 -14.90 -5.25 13.46
CA GLN A 131 -15.29 -6.65 13.24
C GLN A 131 -16.32 -6.81 12.10
N VAL A 132 -17.06 -5.73 11.80
CA VAL A 132 -17.98 -5.64 10.67
C VAL A 132 -17.71 -4.32 9.95
N ASN A 133 -17.79 -4.33 8.62
CA ASN A 133 -17.63 -3.15 7.79
C ASN A 133 -18.75 -3.04 6.76
N TYR A 134 -19.11 -1.81 6.41
CA TYR A 134 -20.06 -1.49 5.35
C TYR A 134 -19.38 -0.69 4.26
N THR A 135 -19.32 -1.24 3.05
CA THR A 135 -18.69 -0.59 1.89
C THR A 135 -19.66 -0.63 0.69
N PRO A 136 -19.74 0.41 -0.15
CA PRO A 136 -20.51 0.35 -1.38
C PRO A 136 -20.12 -0.86 -2.22
N LEU A 137 -21.10 -1.53 -2.83
CA LEU A 137 -20.87 -2.71 -3.68
C LEU A 137 -19.91 -2.42 -4.83
N SER A 138 -19.93 -1.19 -5.36
CA SER A 138 -19.02 -0.72 -6.41
C SER A 138 -17.54 -0.72 -5.98
N ASN A 139 -17.26 -0.77 -4.70
CA ASN A 139 -15.92 -0.71 -4.12
C ASN A 139 -15.45 -2.05 -3.55
N LEU A 140 -16.19 -3.12 -3.81
CA LEU A 140 -15.83 -4.46 -3.38
C LEU A 140 -15.26 -5.26 -4.54
N ILE A 141 -14.06 -5.78 -4.36
CA ILE A 141 -13.38 -6.63 -5.33
C ILE A 141 -13.34 -8.05 -4.79
N LYS A 142 -13.94 -8.99 -5.55
CA LYS A 142 -13.96 -10.40 -5.18
C LYS A 142 -12.56 -11.00 -5.23
N ILE A 143 -12.17 -11.67 -4.15
CA ILE A 143 -10.94 -12.47 -4.08
C ILE A 143 -11.21 -13.81 -4.76
N PRO A 144 -10.40 -14.24 -5.75
CA PRO A 144 -10.47 -15.57 -6.33
C PRO A 144 -10.38 -16.67 -5.26
N GLU A 145 -11.06 -17.80 -5.48
CA GLU A 145 -11.18 -18.88 -4.49
C GLU A 145 -9.85 -19.58 -4.19
N ASP A 146 -8.89 -19.50 -5.10
CA ASP A 146 -7.54 -20.06 -5.00
C ASP A 146 -6.55 -19.14 -4.25
N ILE A 147 -6.98 -17.93 -3.87
CA ILE A 147 -6.17 -16.98 -3.10
C ILE A 147 -6.65 -16.95 -1.65
N ASP A 148 -5.73 -17.22 -0.71
CA ASP A 148 -6.00 -17.05 0.71
C ASP A 148 -6.29 -15.57 1.03
N PRO A 149 -7.45 -15.24 1.66
CA PRO A 149 -7.81 -13.85 1.94
C PRO A 149 -6.88 -13.15 2.95
N VAL A 150 -6.19 -13.88 3.83
CA VAL A 150 -5.20 -13.29 4.74
C VAL A 150 -3.93 -12.92 3.96
N VAL A 151 -3.54 -13.75 3.00
CA VAL A 151 -2.44 -13.43 2.06
C VAL A 151 -2.78 -12.18 1.26
N ALA A 152 -4.01 -12.11 0.72
CA ALA A 152 -4.50 -10.94 0.01
C ALA A 152 -4.51 -9.67 0.89
N ALA A 153 -4.85 -9.78 2.17
CA ALA A 153 -4.87 -8.67 3.12
C ALA A 153 -3.48 -8.10 3.43
N THR A 154 -2.42 -8.93 3.36
CA THR A 154 -1.07 -8.53 3.76
C THR A 154 -0.55 -7.35 2.93
N PHE A 155 -0.88 -7.31 1.65
CA PHE A 155 -0.47 -6.25 0.74
C PHE A 155 -1.66 -5.56 0.04
N ALA A 156 -2.85 -5.53 0.67
CA ALA A 156 -4.07 -4.97 0.07
C ALA A 156 -3.98 -3.48 -0.33
N CYS A 157 -3.05 -2.73 0.28
CA CYS A 157 -2.71 -1.36 -0.14
C CYS A 157 -1.30 -1.30 -0.77
N PRO A 158 -0.24 -1.88 -0.18
CA PRO A 158 1.11 -1.85 -0.76
C PRO A 158 1.22 -2.47 -2.15
N GLY A 159 0.46 -3.52 -2.41
CA GLY A 159 0.39 -4.19 -3.73
C GLY A 159 -0.14 -3.26 -4.81
N PRO A 160 -1.40 -2.83 -4.71
CA PRO A 160 -1.99 -1.89 -5.67
C PRO A 160 -1.18 -0.59 -5.83
N THR A 161 -0.66 -0.01 -4.72
CA THR A 161 0.21 1.18 -4.77
C THR A 161 1.45 0.98 -5.65
N THR A 162 2.10 -0.18 -5.50
CA THR A 162 3.29 -0.51 -6.31
C THR A 162 2.93 -0.72 -7.77
N ILE A 163 1.86 -1.47 -8.03
CA ILE A 163 1.39 -1.77 -9.39
C ILE A 163 0.97 -0.47 -10.09
N HIS A 164 0.26 0.42 -9.40
CA HIS A 164 -0.11 1.72 -9.93
C HIS A 164 1.11 2.54 -10.34
N ALA A 165 2.11 2.68 -9.45
CA ALA A 165 3.34 3.40 -9.76
C ALA A 165 4.07 2.82 -10.98
N CYS A 166 4.15 1.50 -11.08
CA CYS A 166 4.74 0.82 -12.24
C CYS A 166 3.91 1.04 -13.52
N SER A 167 2.58 0.99 -13.43
CA SER A 167 1.70 1.25 -14.59
C SER A 167 1.84 2.68 -15.12
N LEU A 168 2.07 3.66 -14.25
CA LEU A 168 2.37 5.04 -14.66
C LEU A 168 3.69 5.11 -15.43
N ALA A 169 4.72 4.35 -15.02
CA ALA A 169 5.97 4.25 -15.77
C ALA A 169 5.75 3.61 -17.14
N GLU A 170 4.98 2.52 -17.22
CA GLU A 170 4.66 1.85 -18.49
C GLU A 170 3.88 2.78 -19.43
N LYS A 171 2.90 3.54 -18.93
CA LYS A 171 2.20 4.59 -19.69
C LYS A 171 3.15 5.68 -20.20
N ALA A 172 4.23 5.95 -19.47
CA ALA A 172 5.30 6.86 -19.89
C ALA A 172 6.31 6.22 -20.86
N GLY A 173 6.08 4.99 -21.33
CA GLY A 173 6.90 4.27 -22.28
C GLY A 173 8.08 3.49 -21.67
N VAL A 174 8.05 3.22 -20.38
CA VAL A 174 9.04 2.37 -19.70
C VAL A 174 8.62 0.90 -19.81
N ASN A 175 9.49 0.05 -20.31
CA ASN A 175 9.29 -1.40 -20.31
C ASN A 175 10.07 -2.02 -19.14
N LEU A 176 9.37 -2.53 -18.12
CA LEU A 176 10.01 -3.08 -16.93
C LEU A 176 10.91 -4.28 -17.24
N SER A 177 10.57 -5.10 -18.23
CA SER A 177 11.37 -6.27 -18.62
C SER A 177 12.72 -5.89 -19.27
N GLU A 178 12.87 -4.66 -19.73
CA GLU A 178 14.11 -4.13 -20.31
C GLU A 178 15.02 -3.47 -19.27
N ILE A 179 14.54 -3.29 -18.02
CA ILE A 179 15.33 -2.72 -16.93
C ILE A 179 16.43 -3.69 -16.52
N ASN A 180 17.68 -3.24 -16.58
CA ASN A 180 18.81 -4.05 -16.12
C ASN A 180 18.96 -3.98 -14.60
N VAL A 181 18.89 -2.77 -14.03
CA VAL A 181 19.09 -2.55 -12.59
C VAL A 181 18.04 -1.62 -12.04
N ALA A 182 17.25 -2.11 -11.10
CA ALA A 182 16.35 -1.31 -10.29
C ALA A 182 16.82 -1.24 -8.84
N VAL A 183 16.57 -0.10 -8.19
CA VAL A 183 16.81 0.12 -6.76
C VAL A 183 15.51 0.46 -6.07
N VAL A 184 15.18 -0.25 -4.99
CA VAL A 184 14.05 0.07 -4.10
C VAL A 184 14.61 0.73 -2.85
N GLN A 185 14.23 1.97 -2.59
CA GLN A 185 14.60 2.71 -1.38
C GLN A 185 13.52 2.51 -0.30
N GLY A 186 13.92 1.87 0.80
CA GLY A 186 13.03 1.50 1.90
C GLY A 186 12.47 0.09 1.76
N LEU A 187 12.45 -0.66 2.86
CA LEU A 187 11.93 -2.02 2.98
C LEU A 187 10.73 -2.09 3.94
N GLY A 188 9.89 -1.05 3.92
CA GLY A 188 8.54 -1.11 4.48
C GLY A 188 7.61 -1.98 3.61
N PRO A 189 6.31 -2.05 3.92
CA PRO A 189 5.37 -2.88 3.15
C PRO A 189 5.39 -2.61 1.63
N VAL A 190 5.37 -1.34 1.22
CA VAL A 190 5.42 -0.95 -0.20
C VAL A 190 6.74 -1.37 -0.84
N GLY A 191 7.89 -1.07 -0.22
CA GLY A 191 9.18 -1.44 -0.79
C GLY A 191 9.42 -2.95 -0.82
N THR A 192 8.93 -3.68 0.18
CA THR A 192 8.98 -5.16 0.18
C THR A 192 8.18 -5.75 -0.97
N PHE A 193 6.97 -5.22 -1.22
CA PHE A 193 6.18 -5.65 -2.36
C PHE A 193 6.82 -5.21 -3.68
N ALA A 194 7.42 -4.01 -3.75
CA ALA A 194 8.10 -3.53 -4.95
C ALA A 194 9.28 -4.42 -5.36
N VAL A 195 10.10 -4.88 -4.40
CA VAL A 195 11.17 -5.86 -4.68
C VAL A 195 10.61 -7.11 -5.33
N MET A 196 9.58 -7.69 -4.73
CA MET A 196 8.93 -8.89 -5.20
C MET A 196 8.31 -8.70 -6.60
N TYR A 197 7.60 -7.59 -6.80
CA TYR A 197 6.92 -7.28 -8.05
C TYR A 197 7.91 -7.02 -9.19
N LEU A 198 8.88 -6.12 -9.01
CA LEU A 198 9.87 -5.78 -10.03
C LEU A 198 10.66 -7.01 -10.50
N LYS A 199 11.03 -7.89 -9.57
CA LYS A 199 11.74 -9.12 -9.93
C LYS A 199 10.91 -10.04 -10.81
N ARG A 200 9.60 -10.16 -10.55
CA ARG A 200 8.68 -10.97 -11.36
C ARG A 200 8.26 -10.33 -12.67
N MET A 201 8.35 -9.01 -12.76
CA MET A 201 8.15 -8.30 -14.02
C MET A 201 9.38 -8.36 -14.95
N GLY A 202 10.42 -9.11 -14.58
CA GLY A 202 11.57 -9.39 -15.44
C GLY A 202 12.74 -8.43 -15.28
N VAL A 203 12.73 -7.55 -14.29
CA VAL A 203 13.91 -6.72 -13.96
C VAL A 203 15.09 -7.62 -13.61
N LYS A 204 16.21 -7.46 -14.30
CA LYS A 204 17.35 -8.40 -14.20
C LYS A 204 17.99 -8.38 -12.83
N LYS A 205 18.27 -7.18 -12.28
CA LYS A 205 18.81 -6.99 -10.92
C LYS A 205 17.90 -6.04 -10.14
N VAL A 206 17.44 -6.48 -8.99
CA VAL A 206 16.67 -5.65 -8.05
C VAL A 206 17.49 -5.50 -6.77
N TYR A 207 17.91 -4.29 -6.48
CA TYR A 207 18.61 -3.95 -5.25
C TYR A 207 17.65 -3.25 -4.28
N ALA A 208 17.88 -3.42 -3.00
CA ALA A 208 17.16 -2.68 -1.97
C ALA A 208 18.13 -1.83 -1.14
N VAL A 209 17.67 -0.66 -0.72
CA VAL A 209 18.41 0.22 0.22
C VAL A 209 17.55 0.37 1.46
N THR A 210 18.10 0.05 2.62
CA THR A 210 17.44 0.17 3.93
C THR A 210 18.30 0.91 4.93
N ALA A 211 17.74 1.23 6.10
CA ALA A 211 18.43 1.81 7.23
C ALA A 211 18.04 1.06 8.51
N GLY A 212 18.83 1.25 9.57
CA GLY A 212 18.60 0.58 10.86
C GLY A 212 19.11 -0.85 10.89
N ASP A 213 18.84 -1.53 11.99
CA ASP A 213 19.41 -2.85 12.30
C ASP A 213 18.29 -3.90 12.33
N ASN A 214 17.83 -4.31 11.14
CA ASN A 214 16.79 -5.34 10.99
C ASN A 214 17.21 -6.40 9.97
N ALA A 215 18.08 -7.34 10.40
CA ALA A 215 18.59 -8.43 9.57
C ALA A 215 17.48 -9.30 8.99
N LYS A 216 16.39 -9.55 9.74
CA LYS A 216 15.25 -10.36 9.26
C LYS A 216 14.58 -9.73 8.05
N ARG A 217 14.45 -8.39 8.03
CA ARG A 217 13.85 -7.65 6.92
C ARG A 217 14.75 -7.71 5.69
N GLU A 218 16.06 -7.69 5.87
CA GLU A 218 17.04 -7.81 4.78
C GLU A 218 17.04 -9.22 4.18
N GLU A 219 17.05 -10.27 5.02
CA GLU A 219 16.95 -11.68 4.58
C GLU A 219 15.64 -11.91 3.82
N LEU A 220 14.55 -11.32 4.29
CA LEU A 220 13.27 -11.40 3.63
C LEU A 220 13.30 -10.75 2.24
N ALA A 221 13.90 -9.56 2.11
CA ALA A 221 14.01 -8.91 0.82
C ALA A 221 14.78 -9.78 -0.18
N VAL A 222 15.86 -10.45 0.25
CA VAL A 222 16.60 -11.43 -0.59
C VAL A 222 15.70 -12.61 -0.95
N THR A 223 14.96 -13.17 0.01
CA THR A 223 14.02 -14.29 -0.23
C THR A 223 12.95 -13.91 -1.26
N LEU A 224 12.50 -12.66 -1.25
CA LEU A 224 11.49 -12.16 -2.18
C LEU A 224 12.04 -11.72 -3.53
N GLY A 225 13.35 -11.73 -3.72
CA GLY A 225 13.99 -11.53 -5.01
C GLY A 225 14.95 -10.35 -5.11
N ALA A 226 15.31 -9.71 -4.00
CA ALA A 226 16.41 -8.75 -4.03
C ALA A 226 17.74 -9.46 -4.30
N ASP A 227 18.46 -9.02 -5.32
CA ASP A 227 19.81 -9.56 -5.65
C ASP A 227 20.85 -9.05 -4.64
N LYS A 228 20.61 -7.90 -4.02
CA LYS A 228 21.43 -7.34 -2.94
C LYS A 228 20.63 -6.34 -2.09
N VAL A 229 20.92 -6.32 -0.79
CA VAL A 229 20.44 -5.30 0.12
C VAL A 229 21.62 -4.47 0.63
N PHE A 230 21.52 -3.17 0.49
CA PHE A 230 22.44 -2.19 1.04
C PHE A 230 21.86 -1.59 2.30
N ASN A 231 22.68 -1.43 3.34
CA ASN A 231 22.26 -0.85 4.60
C ASN A 231 22.98 0.47 4.89
N LEU A 232 22.25 1.58 4.86
CA LEU A 232 22.77 2.93 5.06
C LEU A 232 23.51 3.10 6.40
N THR A 233 23.06 2.44 7.45
CA THR A 233 23.67 2.52 8.77
C THR A 233 25.03 1.84 8.82
N ARG A 234 25.16 0.70 8.15
CA ARG A 234 26.42 -0.08 8.15
C ARG A 234 27.42 0.34 7.07
N GLU A 235 26.94 0.63 5.88
CA GLU A 235 27.78 0.86 4.71
C GLU A 235 28.04 2.35 4.43
N GLY A 236 27.16 3.22 4.91
CA GLY A 236 27.21 4.66 4.67
C GLY A 236 26.70 5.07 3.28
N LYS A 237 26.01 6.23 3.25
CA LYS A 237 25.36 6.76 2.04
C LYS A 237 26.30 6.85 0.83
N ASP A 238 27.50 7.41 1.01
CA ASP A 238 28.43 7.70 -0.10
C ASP A 238 29.00 6.42 -0.72
N ASN A 239 29.24 5.39 0.07
CA ASN A 239 29.70 4.10 -0.42
C ASN A 239 28.61 3.41 -1.25
N ILE A 240 27.39 3.41 -0.76
CA ILE A 240 26.22 2.85 -1.46
C ILE A 240 25.99 3.61 -2.77
N THR A 241 25.99 4.94 -2.72
CA THR A 241 25.81 5.78 -3.92
C THR A 241 26.86 5.46 -4.98
N ARG A 242 28.15 5.38 -4.60
CA ARG A 242 29.22 5.00 -5.53
C ARG A 242 29.06 3.60 -6.10
N ALA A 243 28.65 2.64 -5.27
CA ALA A 243 28.42 1.26 -5.73
C ALA A 243 27.28 1.19 -6.77
N LEU A 244 26.19 1.93 -6.53
CA LEU A 244 25.05 1.98 -7.45
C LEU A 244 25.35 2.77 -8.72
N GLN A 245 26.13 3.84 -8.64
CA GLN A 245 26.60 4.59 -9.81
C GLN A 245 27.55 3.78 -10.70
N ALA A 246 28.25 2.78 -10.15
CA ALA A 246 29.12 1.89 -10.92
C ALA A 246 28.33 0.83 -11.73
N GLU A 247 27.03 0.64 -11.49
CA GLU A 247 26.21 -0.29 -12.26
C GLU A 247 26.06 0.16 -13.73
N ASN A 248 25.68 -0.77 -14.60
CA ASN A 248 25.57 -0.54 -16.04
C ASN A 248 26.85 0.02 -16.67
N GLY A 249 28.01 -0.46 -16.20
CA GLY A 249 29.33 -0.01 -16.71
C GLY A 249 29.67 1.43 -16.29
N GLY A 250 29.21 1.88 -15.14
CA GLY A 250 29.47 3.22 -14.61
C GLY A 250 28.43 4.27 -15.03
N LEU A 251 27.33 3.86 -15.63
CA LEU A 251 26.26 4.77 -16.02
C LEU A 251 25.27 5.06 -14.89
N GLY A 252 25.17 4.17 -13.89
CA GLY A 252 24.18 4.21 -12.84
C GLY A 252 23.00 3.24 -13.06
N VAL A 253 21.97 3.32 -12.23
CA VAL A 253 20.82 2.41 -12.28
C VAL A 253 19.73 2.91 -13.24
N ASP A 254 18.92 1.99 -13.78
CA ASP A 254 17.88 2.33 -14.75
C ASP A 254 16.61 2.90 -14.08
N LEU A 255 16.24 2.31 -12.94
CA LEU A 255 15.03 2.65 -12.21
C LEU A 255 15.32 2.77 -10.71
N CYS A 256 14.78 3.79 -10.09
CA CYS A 256 14.72 3.93 -8.65
C CYS A 256 13.26 4.02 -8.20
N PHE A 257 12.90 3.23 -7.19
CA PHE A 257 11.56 3.18 -6.60
C PHE A 257 11.64 3.67 -5.16
N GLU A 258 11.10 4.86 -4.88
CA GLU A 258 11.14 5.48 -3.56
C GLU A 258 9.93 5.01 -2.72
N ALA A 259 10.17 4.22 -1.71
CA ALA A 259 9.18 3.68 -0.78
C ALA A 259 9.54 3.93 0.70
N SER A 260 10.55 4.78 0.96
CA SER A 260 11.00 5.05 2.33
C SER A 260 10.24 6.19 3.00
N GLY A 261 9.70 7.13 2.21
CA GLY A 261 9.13 8.38 2.70
C GLY A 261 10.15 9.33 3.34
N ALA A 262 11.44 9.02 3.27
CA ALA A 262 12.50 9.88 3.79
C ALA A 262 12.88 10.93 2.73
N PRO A 263 12.76 12.25 3.01
CA PRO A 263 13.07 13.27 2.02
C PRO A 263 14.48 13.16 1.43
N GLN A 264 15.46 12.75 2.25
CA GLN A 264 16.86 12.58 1.82
C GLN A 264 17.05 11.46 0.79
N ALA A 265 16.14 10.48 0.73
CA ALA A 265 16.18 9.42 -0.26
C ALA A 265 15.96 9.97 -1.68
N VAL A 266 15.19 11.06 -1.82
CA VAL A 266 14.90 11.68 -3.11
C VAL A 266 16.18 12.17 -3.79
N VAL A 267 17.06 12.85 -3.07
CA VAL A 267 18.34 13.32 -3.61
C VAL A 267 19.22 12.14 -4.02
N GLN A 268 19.32 11.11 -3.16
CA GLN A 268 20.11 9.93 -3.46
C GLN A 268 19.55 9.19 -4.68
N GLY A 269 18.21 9.05 -4.80
CA GLY A 269 17.57 8.39 -5.94
C GLY A 269 17.91 9.07 -7.27
N MET A 270 17.83 10.41 -7.34
CA MET A 270 18.25 11.16 -8.53
C MET A 270 19.74 11.00 -8.84
N ASP A 271 20.57 10.90 -7.82
CA ASP A 271 22.03 10.83 -7.96
C ASP A 271 22.50 9.48 -8.51
N ILE A 272 21.89 8.38 -8.10
CA ILE A 272 22.25 7.03 -8.56
C ILE A 272 21.70 6.67 -9.95
N LEU A 273 20.67 7.37 -10.43
CA LEU A 273 20.06 7.11 -11.72
C LEU A 273 21.00 7.49 -12.87
N ARG A 274 21.03 6.67 -13.91
CA ARG A 274 21.70 6.99 -15.18
C ARG A 274 20.95 8.10 -15.94
N ASN A 275 21.55 8.58 -17.01
CA ASN A 275 20.86 9.45 -17.96
C ASN A 275 19.60 8.73 -18.50
N ARG A 276 18.48 9.47 -18.57
CA ARG A 276 17.16 8.94 -18.92
C ARG A 276 16.65 7.85 -17.96
N GLY A 277 17.19 7.80 -16.76
CA GLY A 277 16.71 6.91 -15.70
C GLY A 277 15.32 7.30 -15.21
N VAL A 278 14.61 6.34 -14.65
CA VAL A 278 13.23 6.49 -14.17
C VAL A 278 13.21 6.53 -12.66
N TYR A 279 12.57 7.54 -12.10
CA TYR A 279 12.35 7.67 -10.67
C TYR A 279 10.87 7.61 -10.35
N LEU A 280 10.42 6.53 -9.71
CA LEU A 280 9.05 6.37 -9.22
C LEU A 280 8.98 6.77 -7.75
N ILE A 281 8.04 7.66 -7.40
CA ILE A 281 7.96 8.24 -6.05
C ILE A 281 6.55 8.05 -5.47
N PRO A 282 6.18 6.86 -4.98
CA PRO A 282 4.97 6.66 -4.20
C PRO A 282 5.16 6.93 -2.70
N GLY A 283 6.38 6.93 -2.17
CA GLY A 283 6.66 6.95 -0.73
C GLY A 283 6.58 8.31 -0.06
N GLN A 284 6.68 9.41 -0.81
CA GLN A 284 6.61 10.78 -0.26
C GLN A 284 5.16 11.23 -0.04
N TYR A 285 4.43 10.52 0.79
CA TYR A 285 2.99 10.65 0.96
C TYR A 285 2.57 11.57 2.11
N SER A 286 3.47 11.94 3.00
CA SER A 286 3.16 12.79 4.16
C SER A 286 4.15 13.94 4.31
N ALA A 287 3.81 14.91 5.16
CA ALA A 287 4.66 16.05 5.48
C ALA A 287 5.87 15.63 6.36
N SER A 288 6.78 14.83 5.78
CA SER A 288 7.99 14.33 6.45
C SER A 288 9.16 15.32 6.44
N GLY A 289 8.92 16.55 6.00
CA GLY A 289 9.92 17.62 5.83
C GLY A 289 10.29 17.90 4.39
N GLY A 290 11.10 18.92 4.18
CA GLY A 290 11.62 19.33 2.87
C GLY A 290 13.09 18.95 2.68
N ILE A 291 13.54 18.99 1.43
CA ILE A 291 14.93 18.87 1.04
C ILE A 291 15.29 19.95 0.02
N GLU A 292 16.57 20.28 -0.05
CA GLU A 292 17.12 21.07 -1.14
C GLU A 292 17.56 20.13 -2.26
N ILE A 293 17.12 20.41 -3.49
CA ILE A 293 17.55 19.72 -4.70
C ILE A 293 18.19 20.72 -5.66
N GLN A 294 19.13 20.25 -6.47
CA GLN A 294 19.72 21.00 -7.57
C GLN A 294 18.96 20.67 -8.86
N PRO A 295 18.10 21.59 -9.38
CA PRO A 295 17.21 21.27 -10.51
C PRO A 295 17.93 20.83 -11.78
N GLN A 296 19.18 21.29 -11.98
CA GLN A 296 20.00 20.88 -13.14
C GLN A 296 20.27 19.37 -13.18
N MET A 297 20.20 18.65 -12.05
CA MET A 297 20.33 17.19 -12.06
C MET A 297 19.22 16.52 -12.90
N ILE A 298 18.01 17.07 -12.85
CA ILE A 298 16.87 16.57 -13.64
C ILE A 298 17.16 16.80 -15.14
N THR A 299 17.60 18.02 -15.50
CA THR A 299 17.85 18.42 -16.88
C THR A 299 19.04 17.70 -17.49
N PHE A 300 20.20 17.69 -16.80
CA PHE A 300 21.43 17.12 -17.34
C PHE A 300 21.35 15.60 -17.52
N LYS A 301 20.62 14.92 -16.64
CA LYS A 301 20.36 13.48 -16.79
C LYS A 301 19.09 13.18 -17.59
N ALA A 302 18.29 14.18 -17.97
CA ALA A 302 16.99 14.02 -18.61
C ALA A 302 16.12 12.95 -17.88
N LEU A 303 16.01 13.06 -16.55
CA LEU A 303 15.33 12.08 -15.70
C LEU A 303 13.82 12.05 -15.98
N HIS A 304 13.26 10.86 -15.90
CA HIS A 304 11.81 10.65 -15.84
C HIS A 304 11.38 10.53 -14.38
N ILE A 305 10.88 11.62 -13.80
CA ILE A 305 10.40 11.64 -12.41
C ILE A 305 8.89 11.50 -12.42
N ILE A 306 8.37 10.45 -11.80
CA ILE A 306 6.95 10.09 -11.80
C ILE A 306 6.48 9.98 -10.35
N GLY A 307 5.66 10.95 -9.93
CA GLY A 307 4.91 10.86 -8.68
C GLY A 307 3.75 9.86 -8.83
N SER A 308 3.47 9.12 -7.79
CA SER A 308 2.34 8.19 -7.75
C SER A 308 1.60 8.39 -6.43
N SER A 309 0.31 8.67 -6.53
CA SER A 309 -0.57 8.83 -5.38
C SER A 309 -1.78 7.91 -5.55
N GLN A 310 -2.23 7.27 -4.48
CA GLN A 310 -3.36 6.36 -4.51
C GLN A 310 -3.17 5.16 -5.47
N TYR A 311 -4.24 4.47 -5.74
CA TYR A 311 -4.41 3.41 -6.73
C TYR A 311 -5.90 3.32 -7.11
N SER A 312 -6.22 2.59 -8.14
CA SER A 312 -7.59 2.35 -8.60
C SER A 312 -8.02 0.90 -8.33
N MET A 313 -9.30 0.62 -8.48
CA MET A 313 -9.83 -0.75 -8.40
C MET A 313 -9.12 -1.69 -9.38
N LYS A 314 -8.74 -1.21 -10.57
CA LYS A 314 -7.98 -1.99 -11.56
C LYS A 314 -6.61 -2.43 -11.04
N ASP A 315 -5.98 -1.60 -10.21
CA ASP A 315 -4.71 -1.94 -9.58
C ASP A 315 -4.90 -3.00 -8.49
N VAL A 316 -6.05 -3.00 -7.80
CA VAL A 316 -6.43 -4.07 -6.84
C VAL A 316 -6.71 -5.38 -7.58
N GLU A 317 -7.42 -5.34 -8.71
CA GLU A 317 -7.65 -6.51 -9.57
C GLU A 317 -6.31 -7.06 -10.09
N ALA A 318 -5.42 -6.18 -10.56
CA ALA A 318 -4.08 -6.56 -11.01
C ALA A 318 -3.22 -7.14 -9.89
N TYR A 319 -3.38 -6.67 -8.65
CA TYR A 319 -2.74 -7.25 -7.48
C TYR A 319 -3.23 -8.68 -7.20
N LEU A 320 -4.53 -8.93 -7.26
CA LEU A 320 -5.09 -10.28 -7.11
C LEU A 320 -4.63 -11.21 -8.24
N ASP A 321 -4.62 -10.73 -9.49
CA ASP A 321 -4.08 -11.45 -10.64
C ASP A 321 -2.58 -11.79 -10.46
N PHE A 322 -1.80 -10.85 -9.92
CA PHE A 322 -0.40 -11.09 -9.58
C PHE A 322 -0.23 -12.20 -8.53
N LEU A 323 -1.05 -12.20 -7.47
CA LEU A 323 -1.02 -13.27 -6.47
C LEU A 323 -1.40 -14.63 -7.07
N GLY A 324 -2.46 -14.68 -7.87
CA GLY A 324 -2.90 -15.91 -8.55
C GLY A 324 -1.86 -16.48 -9.51
N LYS A 325 -1.09 -15.62 -10.19
CA LYS A 325 0.01 -16.03 -11.07
C LYS A 325 1.28 -16.46 -10.34
N ASN A 326 1.41 -16.14 -9.05
CA ASN A 326 2.59 -16.43 -8.23
C ASN A 326 2.21 -17.11 -6.91
N PRO A 327 1.53 -18.27 -6.95
CA PRO A 327 1.03 -18.95 -5.74
C PRO A 327 2.15 -19.40 -4.79
N GLU A 328 3.37 -19.57 -5.29
CA GLU A 328 4.55 -19.92 -4.49
C GLU A 328 4.94 -18.82 -3.48
N LEU A 329 4.44 -17.60 -3.65
CA LEU A 329 4.66 -16.50 -2.71
C LEU A 329 3.78 -16.59 -1.47
N SER A 330 2.62 -17.24 -1.56
CA SER A 330 1.63 -17.28 -0.49
C SER A 330 2.21 -17.77 0.85
N PRO A 331 3.01 -18.87 0.94
CA PRO A 331 3.57 -19.31 2.20
C PRO A 331 4.60 -18.36 2.82
N VAL A 332 5.21 -17.50 2.01
CA VAL A 332 6.12 -16.46 2.49
C VAL A 332 5.32 -15.26 2.99
N ILE A 333 4.36 -14.79 2.19
CA ILE A 333 3.52 -13.62 2.50
C ILE A 333 2.72 -13.85 3.80
N GLU A 334 2.17 -15.04 4.00
CA GLU A 334 1.42 -15.39 5.21
C GLU A 334 2.21 -15.16 6.51
N LYS A 335 3.53 -15.32 6.47
CA LYS A 335 4.43 -15.18 7.61
C LYS A 335 4.89 -13.75 7.87
N LEU A 336 4.55 -12.79 7.00
CA LEU A 336 5.04 -11.41 7.09
C LEU A 336 4.27 -10.56 8.10
N GLY A 337 3.08 -10.99 8.49
CA GLY A 337 2.17 -10.23 9.33
C GLY A 337 2.14 -10.69 10.79
N SER A 338 2.30 -9.74 11.72
CA SER A 338 1.86 -9.93 13.10
C SER A 338 0.33 -9.79 13.16
N LYS A 339 -0.35 -10.68 13.87
CA LYS A 339 -1.82 -10.74 13.94
C LYS A 339 -2.31 -10.34 15.33
N TYR A 340 -3.29 -9.42 15.37
CA TYR A 340 -3.92 -8.89 16.57
C TYR A 340 -5.44 -8.92 16.43
N LYS A 341 -6.16 -8.98 17.53
CA LYS A 341 -7.62 -8.74 17.52
C LYS A 341 -7.92 -7.23 17.50
N VAL A 342 -9.12 -6.85 17.08
CA VAL A 342 -9.54 -5.44 17.05
C VAL A 342 -9.38 -4.79 18.44
N GLU A 343 -9.63 -5.55 19.51
CA GLU A 343 -9.47 -5.11 20.90
C GLU A 343 -8.01 -4.76 21.28
N GLN A 344 -7.05 -5.27 20.54
CA GLN A 344 -5.61 -5.05 20.75
C GLN A 344 -5.05 -3.95 19.85
N ILE A 345 -5.89 -3.04 19.36
CA ILE A 345 -5.50 -2.03 18.37
C ILE A 345 -4.30 -1.18 18.81
N ASN A 346 -4.21 -0.78 20.09
CA ASN A 346 -3.11 0.06 20.56
C ASN A 346 -1.79 -0.71 20.57
N GLU A 347 -1.81 -2.00 20.91
CA GLU A 347 -0.66 -2.89 20.80
C GLU A 347 -0.25 -3.09 19.33
N ALA A 348 -1.23 -3.29 18.45
CA ALA A 348 -1.02 -3.46 17.03
C ALA A 348 -0.40 -2.19 16.38
N VAL A 349 -0.88 -1.01 16.75
CA VAL A 349 -0.32 0.28 16.30
C VAL A 349 1.11 0.47 16.81
N ALA A 350 1.39 0.10 18.06
CA ALA A 350 2.73 0.15 18.62
C ALA A 350 3.69 -0.80 17.89
N ASP A 351 3.24 -2.01 17.58
CA ASP A 351 4.01 -2.99 16.80
C ASP A 351 4.29 -2.48 15.36
N ALA A 352 3.28 -1.94 14.68
CA ALA A 352 3.45 -1.34 13.34
C ALA A 352 4.47 -0.18 13.35
N LYS A 353 4.44 0.67 14.39
CA LYS A 353 5.41 1.77 14.58
C LYS A 353 6.83 1.29 14.86
N SER A 354 6.99 0.15 15.52
CA SER A 354 8.31 -0.40 15.84
C SER A 354 9.13 -0.75 14.61
N GLY A 355 8.47 -1.05 13.49
CA GLY A 355 9.11 -1.51 12.26
C GLY A 355 9.75 -2.89 12.37
N ASN A 356 9.46 -3.67 13.39
CA ASN A 356 10.05 -5.00 13.60
C ASN A 356 9.46 -6.07 12.67
N ASN A 357 8.23 -5.87 12.19
CA ASN A 357 7.55 -6.71 11.21
C ASN A 357 7.41 -5.98 9.85
N ILE A 358 6.95 -6.68 8.83
CA ILE A 358 6.61 -6.06 7.54
C ILE A 358 5.18 -5.54 7.58
N LYS A 359 4.26 -6.28 8.18
CA LYS A 359 2.85 -5.92 8.22
C LYS A 359 2.23 -6.27 9.57
N THR A 360 1.36 -5.41 10.04
CA THR A 360 0.51 -5.68 11.20
C THR A 360 -0.92 -5.80 10.71
N LEU A 361 -1.60 -6.88 11.10
CA LEU A 361 -2.96 -7.20 10.69
C LEU A 361 -3.87 -7.29 11.90
N LEU A 362 -5.04 -6.64 11.83
CA LEU A 362 -6.16 -6.94 12.70
C LEU A 362 -6.92 -8.13 12.11
N VAL A 363 -7.19 -9.13 12.91
CA VAL A 363 -7.92 -10.34 12.52
C VAL A 363 -9.11 -10.56 13.46
N ARG A 364 -10.06 -11.38 13.02
CA ARG A 364 -11.25 -11.73 13.83
C ARG A 364 -10.91 -12.47 15.11
#